data_9ce96161f7890652652e18c3816aecae
#
_entry.id   9ce96161f7890652652e18c3816aecae
#
_cell.length_a   1.000
_cell.length_b   1.000
_cell.length_c   1.000
_cell.angle_alpha   90.00
_cell.angle_beta   90.00
_cell.angle_gamma   90.00
#
_symmetry.space_group_name_H-M   'P 1'
#
loop_
_entity.id
_entity.type
_entity.pdbx_description
1 polymer ?
#
loop_
_entity_poly.entity_id
_entity_poly.type
_entity_poly.pdbx_seq_one_letter_code
_entity_poly.pdbx_strand_id
1 'polypeptide(L)'
;MAHKWDINNDLIQGDKLNLWLVTGNTEVGYDVLAYATSCSVQVDQETIDTSSKFSCRWNATRGGRSSYTISADALYTNATGVTSFDTLLALMLGDKNVKWAIGQEVEYKVTGENTCEDNPHTLDTNKPYYTGEALISSVSLEAGNNEIASCSISMTGSGAIVPNNPA
;
A
#
# COMPACT_ATOMS: atom_id res chain seq x y z
N MET A 1 22.63 17.40 19.08
CA MET A 1 22.95 16.04 19.57
C MET A 1 23.03 15.10 18.38
N ALA A 2 24.07 14.26 18.28
CA ALA A 2 24.12 13.27 17.20
C ALA A 2 23.07 12.19 17.47
N HIS A 3 22.23 11.91 16.46
CA HIS A 3 21.26 10.80 16.53
C HIS A 3 22.04 9.47 16.62
N LYS A 4 21.77 8.70 17.65
CA LYS A 4 22.36 7.36 17.80
C LYS A 4 21.42 6.38 17.10
N TRP A 5 21.88 5.76 16.04
CA TRP A 5 21.14 4.73 15.31
C TRP A 5 20.90 3.50 16.19
N ASP A 6 19.65 3.11 16.34
CA ASP A 6 19.24 1.88 17.01
C ASP A 6 18.53 0.98 15.98
N ILE A 7 19.28 -0.01 15.46
CA ILE A 7 18.80 -0.91 14.41
C ILE A 7 17.49 -1.63 14.81
N ASN A 8 17.28 -1.89 16.10
CA ASN A 8 16.09 -2.61 16.54
C ASN A 8 14.83 -1.72 16.59
N ASN A 9 15.01 -0.40 16.79
CA ASN A 9 13.91 0.54 16.93
C ASN A 9 13.74 1.46 15.71
N ASP A 10 14.81 1.69 14.94
CA ASP A 10 14.80 2.62 13.81
C ASP A 10 14.40 1.95 12.48
N LEU A 11 14.48 0.61 12.40
CA LEU A 11 14.12 -0.14 11.21
C LEU A 11 12.71 -0.75 11.33
N ILE A 12 11.91 -0.50 10.31
CA ILE A 12 10.58 -1.12 10.19
C ILE A 12 10.75 -2.46 9.46
N GLN A 13 10.29 -3.54 10.09
CA GLN A 13 10.25 -4.86 9.46
C GLN A 13 9.15 -4.89 8.41
N GLY A 14 9.41 -5.53 7.27
CA GLY A 14 8.47 -5.57 6.16
C GLY A 14 7.15 -6.30 6.49
N ASP A 15 7.18 -7.25 7.42
CA ASP A 15 6.00 -7.97 7.91
C ASP A 15 5.01 -7.10 8.72
N LYS A 16 5.48 -5.94 9.20
CA LYS A 16 4.66 -4.97 9.94
C LYS A 16 4.02 -3.91 9.04
N LEU A 17 4.39 -3.86 7.76
CA LEU A 17 3.92 -2.85 6.83
C LEU A 17 2.86 -3.45 5.92
N ASN A 18 1.61 -3.06 6.14
CA ASN A 18 0.45 -3.58 5.43
C ASN A 18 -0.17 -2.56 4.47
N LEU A 19 -0.83 -3.06 3.44
CA LEU A 19 -1.67 -2.28 2.55
C LEU A 19 -3.12 -2.34 3.02
N TRP A 20 -3.71 -1.18 3.18
CA TRP A 20 -5.07 -0.96 3.64
C TRP A 20 -5.88 -0.34 2.52
N LEU A 21 -7.09 -0.80 2.31
CA LEU A 21 -8.01 -0.30 1.30
C LEU A 21 -9.32 0.14 1.94
N VAL A 22 -9.92 1.21 1.44
CA VAL A 22 -11.28 1.60 1.80
C VAL A 22 -12.24 1.01 0.77
N THR A 23 -12.91 -0.07 1.14
CA THR A 23 -13.79 -0.82 0.23
C THR A 23 -15.26 -0.43 0.37
N GLY A 24 -15.62 0.30 1.42
CA GLY A 24 -16.99 0.70 1.74
C GLY A 24 -17.29 2.19 1.53
N ASN A 25 -18.58 2.52 1.46
CA ASN A 25 -19.07 3.91 1.36
C ASN A 25 -18.94 4.72 2.68
N THR A 26 -18.49 4.10 3.75
CA THR A 26 -18.30 4.75 5.05
C THR A 26 -16.86 5.26 5.15
N GLU A 27 -16.73 6.55 5.45
CA GLU A 27 -15.44 7.26 5.54
C GLU A 27 -14.51 6.78 6.67
N VAL A 28 -14.85 5.72 7.38
CA VAL A 28 -14.21 5.30 8.62
C VAL A 28 -13.96 3.80 8.64
N GLY A 29 -13.09 3.32 7.77
CA GLY A 29 -12.64 1.93 7.85
C GLY A 29 -11.64 1.61 6.74
N TYR A 30 -10.40 1.48 7.12
CA TYR A 30 -9.40 0.85 6.26
C TYR A 30 -9.48 -0.66 6.52
N ASP A 31 -9.81 -1.41 5.47
CA ASP A 31 -9.79 -2.86 5.51
C ASP A 31 -8.45 -3.35 5.01
N VAL A 32 -7.78 -4.20 5.77
CA VAL A 32 -6.53 -4.80 5.34
C VAL A 32 -6.78 -5.75 4.16
N LEU A 33 -5.85 -5.77 3.21
CA LEU A 33 -5.87 -6.81 2.17
C LEU A 33 -5.63 -8.17 2.83
N ALA A 34 -6.64 -9.04 2.75
CA ALA A 34 -6.59 -10.33 3.44
C ALA A 34 -5.44 -11.20 2.95
N TYR A 35 -4.69 -11.77 3.88
CA TYR A 35 -3.56 -12.67 3.61
C TYR A 35 -2.52 -12.09 2.64
N ALA A 36 -2.25 -10.79 2.71
CA ALA A 36 -1.22 -10.16 1.90
C ALA A 36 0.15 -10.77 2.19
N THR A 37 0.86 -11.13 1.13
CA THR A 37 2.21 -11.70 1.20
C THR A 37 3.27 -10.69 0.83
N SER A 38 2.92 -9.72 -0.01
CA SER A 38 3.78 -8.62 -0.39
C SER A 38 2.99 -7.36 -0.70
N CYS A 39 3.59 -6.20 -0.49
CA CYS A 39 3.07 -4.94 -1.00
C CYS A 39 4.23 -4.02 -1.38
N SER A 40 4.04 -3.21 -2.40
CA SER A 40 5.01 -2.23 -2.85
C SER A 40 4.33 -0.97 -3.37
N VAL A 41 4.98 0.17 -3.14
CA VAL A 41 4.60 1.46 -3.72
C VAL A 41 5.81 2.00 -4.46
N GLN A 42 5.66 2.22 -5.76
CA GLN A 42 6.67 2.86 -6.59
C GLN A 42 6.19 4.25 -6.97
N VAL A 43 7.04 5.24 -6.77
CA VAL A 43 6.76 6.63 -7.14
C VAL A 43 7.76 7.05 -8.20
N ASP A 44 7.26 7.52 -9.33
CA ASP A 44 8.05 7.97 -10.47
C ASP A 44 7.81 9.45 -10.73
N GLN A 45 8.87 10.18 -11.08
CA GLN A 45 8.79 11.57 -11.51
C GLN A 45 9.39 11.70 -12.89
N GLU A 46 8.61 12.27 -13.80
CA GLU A 46 9.10 12.64 -15.12
C GLU A 46 10.18 13.73 -15.00
N THR A 47 11.22 13.61 -15.82
CA THR A 47 12.28 14.62 -15.91
C THR A 47 12.18 15.34 -17.25
N ILE A 48 12.17 16.67 -17.20
CA ILE A 48 12.14 17.55 -18.37
C ILE A 48 13.53 18.16 -18.54
N ASP A 49 14.14 17.92 -19.71
CA ASP A 49 15.40 18.56 -20.06
C ASP A 49 15.16 20.05 -20.37
N THR A 50 15.82 20.90 -19.62
CA THR A 50 15.79 22.36 -19.79
C THR A 50 17.13 22.91 -20.30
N SER A 51 18.01 22.06 -20.78
CA SER A 51 19.29 22.45 -21.34
C SER A 51 19.13 23.35 -22.55
N SER A 52 19.95 24.39 -22.63
CA SER A 52 19.98 25.33 -23.74
C SER A 52 21.39 25.42 -24.31
N LYS A 53 21.55 26.13 -25.44
CA LYS A 53 22.89 26.42 -26.02
C LYS A 53 23.83 27.15 -25.07
N PHE A 54 23.29 27.77 -24.00
CA PHE A 54 24.04 28.44 -22.94
C PHE A 54 24.30 27.52 -21.73
N SER A 55 23.73 26.32 -21.70
CA SER A 55 24.03 25.32 -20.69
C SER A 55 25.40 24.74 -20.99
N CYS A 56 26.43 25.19 -20.34
CA CYS A 56 27.82 24.78 -20.57
C CYS A 56 27.93 23.20 -20.73
N ARG A 57 28.78 22.57 -19.94
CA ARG A 57 29.08 21.14 -20.05
C ARG A 57 28.01 20.25 -19.42
N TRP A 58 27.12 20.79 -18.58
CA TRP A 58 26.19 20.03 -17.77
C TRP A 58 24.75 20.22 -18.24
N ASN A 59 23.98 19.10 -18.25
CA ASN A 59 22.57 19.14 -18.55
C ASN A 59 21.81 19.79 -17.38
N ALA A 60 20.82 20.62 -17.71
CA ALA A 60 19.87 21.16 -16.76
C ALA A 60 18.54 20.38 -16.88
N THR A 61 18.06 19.83 -15.77
CA THR A 61 16.80 19.10 -15.73
C THR A 61 15.84 19.69 -14.71
N ARG A 62 14.56 19.60 -14.99
CA ARG A 62 13.48 19.99 -14.09
C ARG A 62 12.51 18.81 -13.88
N GLY A 63 11.93 18.69 -12.68
CA GLY A 63 10.89 17.73 -12.41
C GLY A 63 9.60 18.03 -13.20
N GLY A 64 9.04 17.02 -13.85
CA GLY A 64 7.75 17.04 -14.50
C GLY A 64 6.64 16.50 -13.61
N ARG A 65 5.72 15.74 -14.19
CA ARG A 65 4.62 15.10 -13.46
C ARG A 65 5.12 13.92 -12.64
N SER A 66 4.53 13.75 -11.47
CA SER A 66 4.74 12.56 -10.64
C SER A 66 3.57 11.59 -10.84
N SER A 67 3.88 10.30 -10.85
CA SER A 67 2.92 9.20 -10.89
C SER A 67 3.35 8.14 -9.86
N TYR A 68 2.44 7.30 -9.48
CA TYR A 68 2.78 6.16 -8.62
C TYR A 68 1.95 4.94 -8.96
N THR A 69 2.53 3.80 -8.65
CA THR A 69 1.93 2.49 -8.85
C THR A 69 2.03 1.71 -7.54
N ILE A 70 0.98 0.99 -7.21
CA ILE A 70 0.93 0.12 -6.04
C ILE A 70 0.72 -1.30 -6.55
N SER A 71 1.51 -2.23 -6.03
CA SER A 71 1.35 -3.66 -6.31
C SER A 71 1.28 -4.41 -5.00
N ALA A 72 0.42 -5.40 -4.93
CA ALA A 72 0.33 -6.30 -3.79
C ALA A 72 -0.03 -7.70 -4.24
N ASP A 73 0.50 -8.69 -3.53
CA ASP A 73 0.18 -10.09 -3.68
C ASP A 73 -0.47 -10.59 -2.39
N ALA A 74 -1.47 -11.43 -2.54
CA ALA A 74 -2.21 -12.02 -1.43
C ALA A 74 -2.62 -13.46 -1.73
N LEU A 75 -2.89 -14.26 -0.71
CA LEU A 75 -3.50 -15.56 -0.88
C LEU A 75 -5.00 -15.42 -1.08
N TYR A 76 -5.56 -16.22 -1.99
CA TYR A 76 -6.99 -16.22 -2.25
C TYR A 76 -7.77 -16.82 -1.09
N THR A 77 -8.83 -16.15 -0.65
CA THR A 77 -9.70 -16.60 0.43
C THR A 77 -11.17 -16.44 0.08
N ASN A 78 -12.00 -17.37 0.57
CA ASN A 78 -13.46 -17.31 0.52
C ASN A 78 -14.07 -16.74 1.81
N ALA A 79 -13.24 -16.22 2.74
CA ALA A 79 -13.77 -15.66 3.97
C ALA A 79 -14.67 -14.46 3.67
N THR A 80 -15.83 -14.39 4.34
CA THR A 80 -16.76 -13.27 4.22
C THR A 80 -16.31 -12.11 5.12
N GLY A 81 -16.47 -10.86 4.64
CA GLY A 81 -16.15 -9.68 5.42
C GLY A 81 -14.68 -9.23 5.35
N VAL A 82 -13.90 -9.82 4.45
CA VAL A 82 -12.51 -9.41 4.20
C VAL A 82 -12.32 -8.96 2.75
N THR A 83 -11.35 -8.08 2.52
CA THR A 83 -10.98 -7.65 1.17
C THR A 83 -10.24 -8.79 0.47
N SER A 84 -10.90 -9.40 -0.51
CA SER A 84 -10.41 -10.52 -1.31
C SER A 84 -10.53 -10.22 -2.80
N PHE A 85 -10.11 -11.16 -3.65
CA PHE A 85 -10.19 -11.05 -5.12
C PHE A 85 -11.56 -10.59 -5.62
N ASP A 86 -12.66 -11.15 -5.09
CA ASP A 86 -14.02 -10.81 -5.53
C ASP A 86 -14.36 -9.34 -5.28
N THR A 87 -13.98 -8.83 -4.10
CA THR A 87 -14.17 -7.42 -3.74
C THR A 87 -13.36 -6.50 -4.65
N LEU A 88 -12.09 -6.86 -4.92
CA LEU A 88 -11.19 -6.11 -5.79
C LEU A 88 -11.68 -6.08 -7.23
N LEU A 89 -12.17 -7.22 -7.74
CA LEU A 89 -12.74 -7.32 -9.08
C LEU A 89 -14.00 -6.47 -9.22
N ALA A 90 -14.88 -6.49 -8.22
CA ALA A 90 -16.08 -5.65 -8.21
C ALA A 90 -15.74 -4.14 -8.21
N LEU A 91 -14.72 -3.73 -7.46
CA LEU A 91 -14.25 -2.35 -7.45
C LEU A 91 -13.64 -1.95 -8.79
N MET A 92 -12.85 -2.82 -9.44
CA MET A 92 -12.27 -2.59 -10.74
C MET A 92 -13.35 -2.42 -11.82
N LEU A 93 -14.34 -3.31 -11.85
CA LEU A 93 -15.45 -3.23 -12.80
C LEU A 93 -16.39 -2.04 -12.57
N GLY A 94 -16.35 -1.46 -11.38
CA GLY A 94 -17.11 -0.26 -11.03
C GLY A 94 -16.45 1.06 -11.44
N ASP A 95 -15.24 1.04 -12.03
CA ASP A 95 -14.44 2.21 -12.44
C ASP A 95 -14.29 3.27 -11.32
N LYS A 96 -14.16 2.82 -10.09
CA LYS A 96 -14.06 3.72 -8.92
C LYS A 96 -12.63 3.82 -8.43
N ASN A 97 -12.23 5.04 -8.08
CA ASN A 97 -11.02 5.24 -7.30
C ASN A 97 -11.20 4.63 -5.90
N VAL A 98 -10.18 3.94 -5.45
CA VAL A 98 -10.10 3.35 -4.13
C VAL A 98 -9.14 4.17 -3.29
N LYS A 99 -9.55 4.55 -2.09
CA LYS A 99 -8.63 5.14 -1.12
C LYS A 99 -7.79 4.02 -0.52
N TRP A 100 -6.50 4.28 -0.43
CA TRP A 100 -5.55 3.33 0.13
C TRP A 100 -4.70 3.98 1.20
N ALA A 101 -4.18 3.16 2.09
CA ALA A 101 -3.14 3.54 3.03
C ALA A 101 -2.07 2.46 3.09
N ILE A 102 -0.83 2.86 3.30
CA ILE A 102 0.25 1.94 3.66
C ILE A 102 0.86 2.40 4.96
N GLY A 103 0.92 1.50 5.93
CA GLY A 103 1.37 1.83 7.26
C GLY A 103 1.53 0.59 8.12
N GLN A 104 1.89 0.83 9.37
CA GLN A 104 2.02 -0.23 10.35
C GLN A 104 0.67 -0.56 10.96
N GLU A 105 0.53 -1.81 11.36
CA GLU A 105 -0.59 -2.28 12.16
C GLU A 105 -0.42 -1.91 13.63
N VAL A 106 -1.54 -1.72 14.33
CA VAL A 106 -1.53 -1.57 15.78
C VAL A 106 -1.02 -2.85 16.42
N GLU A 107 0.03 -2.73 17.25
CA GLU A 107 0.56 -3.87 17.98
C GLU A 107 -0.38 -4.28 19.12
N TYR A 108 -1.01 -5.44 18.97
CA TYR A 108 -1.79 -6.04 20.04
C TYR A 108 -0.89 -6.92 20.91
N LYS A 109 -0.97 -6.72 22.21
CA LYS A 109 -0.35 -7.65 23.17
C LYS A 109 -1.25 -8.87 23.26
N VAL A 110 -0.73 -10.01 22.82
CA VAL A 110 -1.38 -11.30 23.03
C VAL A 110 -1.41 -11.58 24.54
N THR A 111 -2.59 -11.46 25.14
CA THR A 111 -2.81 -11.79 26.55
C THR A 111 -3.75 -13.00 26.60
N GLY A 112 -3.21 -14.14 27.02
CA GLY A 112 -3.98 -15.38 27.16
C GLY A 112 -4.04 -16.24 25.88
N GLU A 113 -5.16 -16.90 25.65
CA GLU A 113 -5.36 -17.87 24.56
C GLU A 113 -5.71 -17.20 23.19
N ASN A 114 -5.70 -15.87 23.12
CA ASN A 114 -6.00 -15.15 21.87
C ASN A 114 -4.88 -15.39 20.85
N THR A 115 -5.27 -15.90 19.71
CA THR A 115 -4.40 -16.04 18.55
C THR A 115 -4.33 -14.73 17.78
N CYS A 116 -3.34 -14.55 16.89
CA CYS A 116 -3.25 -13.36 16.05
C CYS A 116 -4.49 -13.18 15.13
N GLU A 117 -5.25 -14.25 14.90
CA GLU A 117 -6.46 -14.27 14.08
C GLU A 117 -7.67 -13.61 14.76
N ASP A 118 -7.65 -13.50 16.10
CA ASP A 118 -8.76 -12.92 16.89
C ASP A 118 -8.64 -11.39 17.03
N ASN A 119 -7.53 -10.80 16.58
CA ASN A 119 -7.30 -9.36 16.70
C ASN A 119 -7.81 -8.62 15.46
N PRO A 120 -8.58 -7.54 15.62
CA PRO A 120 -8.97 -6.72 14.49
C PRO A 120 -7.72 -6.04 13.92
N HIS A 121 -7.42 -6.34 12.66
CA HIS A 121 -6.34 -5.67 11.94
C HIS A 121 -6.72 -4.21 11.71
N THR A 122 -6.01 -3.28 12.35
CA THR A 122 -6.27 -1.83 12.24
C THR A 122 -4.97 -1.07 11.99
N LEU A 123 -5.07 -0.05 11.13
CA LEU A 123 -3.96 0.85 10.83
C LEU A 123 -3.58 1.65 12.08
N ASP A 124 -2.30 1.66 12.43
CA ASP A 124 -1.79 2.49 13.52
C ASP A 124 -1.58 3.93 13.05
N THR A 125 -2.53 4.79 13.38
CA THR A 125 -2.48 6.22 13.05
C THR A 125 -1.50 7.02 13.92
N ASN A 126 -0.91 6.43 14.96
CA ASN A 126 0.13 7.06 15.78
C ASN A 126 1.54 6.89 15.21
N LYS A 127 1.68 6.08 14.18
CA LYS A 127 2.94 5.88 13.44
C LYS A 127 2.85 6.52 12.06
N PRO A 128 3.97 6.82 11.41
CA PRO A 128 3.95 7.35 10.06
C PRO A 128 3.26 6.40 9.08
N TYR A 129 2.34 6.94 8.29
CA TYR A 129 1.65 6.20 7.23
C TYR A 129 1.43 7.10 6.01
N TYR A 130 1.20 6.49 4.87
CA TYR A 130 0.97 7.18 3.60
C TYR A 130 -0.42 6.85 3.09
N THR A 131 -1.10 7.85 2.56
CA THR A 131 -2.45 7.68 1.99
C THR A 131 -2.53 8.28 0.59
N GLY A 132 -3.50 7.82 -0.17
CA GLY A 132 -3.78 8.35 -1.49
C GLY A 132 -5.02 7.71 -2.09
N GLU A 133 -5.24 8.02 -3.37
CA GLU A 133 -6.30 7.41 -4.16
C GLU A 133 -5.68 6.72 -5.37
N ALA A 134 -6.18 5.56 -5.73
CA ALA A 134 -5.71 4.81 -6.87
C ALA A 134 -6.87 4.13 -7.61
N LEU A 135 -6.71 3.91 -8.89
CA LEU A 135 -7.58 3.09 -9.70
C LEU A 135 -6.98 1.68 -9.83
N ILE A 136 -7.78 0.67 -9.61
CA ILE A 136 -7.34 -0.72 -9.83
C ILE A 136 -7.17 -0.93 -11.33
N SER A 137 -5.94 -1.18 -11.76
CA SER A 137 -5.60 -1.37 -13.16
C SER A 137 -5.60 -2.83 -13.59
N SER A 138 -5.26 -3.74 -12.68
CA SER A 138 -5.33 -5.17 -12.93
C SER A 138 -5.52 -5.97 -11.65
N VAL A 139 -6.25 -7.07 -11.77
CA VAL A 139 -6.40 -8.09 -10.73
C VAL A 139 -6.22 -9.43 -11.41
N SER A 140 -5.34 -10.26 -10.91
CA SER A 140 -5.10 -11.61 -11.42
C SER A 140 -5.29 -12.65 -10.34
N LEU A 141 -5.75 -13.83 -10.73
CA LEU A 141 -5.90 -15.00 -9.86
C LEU A 141 -5.09 -16.14 -10.47
N GLU A 142 -4.20 -16.71 -9.69
CA GLU A 142 -3.39 -17.87 -10.07
C GLU A 142 -3.73 -19.05 -9.19
N ALA A 143 -3.97 -20.20 -9.82
CA ALA A 143 -4.29 -21.46 -9.15
C ALA A 143 -3.46 -22.59 -9.74
N GLY A 144 -2.37 -22.95 -9.07
CA GLY A 144 -1.53 -24.10 -9.41
C GLY A 144 -2.09 -25.40 -8.82
N ASN A 145 -1.74 -26.53 -9.45
CA ASN A 145 -2.05 -27.85 -8.89
C ASN A 145 -1.18 -28.12 -7.66
N ASN A 146 -1.77 -28.46 -6.52
CA ASN A 146 -1.13 -28.64 -5.21
C ASN A 146 -0.54 -27.34 -4.60
N GLU A 147 -1.00 -26.18 -5.03
CA GLU A 147 -0.58 -24.88 -4.48
C GLU A 147 -1.80 -24.12 -3.95
N ILE A 148 -1.57 -23.24 -2.99
CA ILE A 148 -2.60 -22.33 -2.52
C ILE A 148 -2.81 -21.27 -3.61
N ALA A 149 -4.06 -21.03 -3.99
CA ALA A 149 -4.35 -19.99 -4.98
C ALA A 149 -3.93 -18.61 -4.46
N SER A 150 -3.32 -17.83 -5.33
CA SER A 150 -2.85 -16.47 -5.04
C SER A 150 -3.53 -15.45 -5.94
N CYS A 151 -3.67 -14.23 -5.46
CA CYS A 151 -4.13 -13.11 -6.25
C CYS A 151 -3.10 -12.00 -6.23
N SER A 152 -2.93 -11.33 -7.37
CA SER A 152 -2.09 -10.15 -7.50
C SER A 152 -2.94 -8.97 -7.94
N ILE A 153 -2.70 -7.82 -7.32
CA ILE A 153 -3.37 -6.55 -7.64
C ILE A 153 -2.32 -5.53 -8.08
N SER A 154 -2.66 -4.75 -9.10
CA SER A 154 -1.92 -3.56 -9.48
C SER A 154 -2.87 -2.38 -9.55
N MET A 155 -2.45 -1.26 -8.97
CA MET A 155 -3.23 -0.02 -8.93
C MET A 155 -2.38 1.13 -9.43
N THR A 156 -3.00 2.00 -10.21
CA THR A 156 -2.37 3.24 -10.70
C THR A 156 -2.87 4.41 -9.87
N GLY A 157 -1.95 5.20 -9.37
CA GLY A 157 -2.26 6.34 -8.53
C GLY A 157 -3.08 7.42 -9.22
N SER A 158 -4.04 7.97 -8.49
CA SER A 158 -4.88 9.08 -8.89
C SER A 158 -4.72 10.20 -7.86
N GLY A 159 -4.09 11.30 -8.27
CA GLY A 159 -3.81 12.41 -7.36
C GLY A 159 -2.47 12.29 -6.61
N ALA A 160 -2.37 12.94 -5.48
CA ALA A 160 -1.14 13.01 -4.70
C ALA A 160 -1.10 11.95 -3.59
N ILE A 161 0.11 11.50 -3.27
CA ILE A 161 0.36 10.76 -2.02
C ILE A 161 0.46 11.77 -0.88
N VAL A 162 -0.25 11.50 0.20
CA VAL A 162 -0.24 12.32 1.41
C VAL A 162 0.52 11.59 2.52
N PRO A 163 1.69 12.09 2.93
CA PRO A 163 2.37 11.56 4.10
C PRO A 163 1.68 12.06 5.38
N ASN A 164 1.35 11.14 6.27
CA ASN A 164 0.79 11.43 7.59
C ASN A 164 1.84 11.08 8.63
N ASN A 165 2.47 12.08 9.19
CA ASN A 165 3.44 11.94 10.26
C ASN A 165 2.84 12.52 11.54
N PRO A 166 2.29 11.67 12.41
CA PRO A 166 1.84 12.11 13.73
C PRO A 166 3.04 12.65 14.51
N ALA A 167 2.83 13.75 15.22
CA ALA A 167 3.87 14.45 16.00
C ALA A 167 4.19 13.72 17.31
#